data_3500a635f4f420052e90abc05016d731
#
_entry.id   3500a635f4f420052e90abc05016d731
#
_cell.length_a   1.000
_cell.length_b   1.000
_cell.length_c   1.000
_cell.angle_alpha   90.00
_cell.angle_beta   90.00
_cell.angle_gamma   90.00
#
_symmetry.space_group_name_H-M   'P 1'
#
loop_
_entity.id
_entity.type
_entity.pdbx_description
1 polymer ?
#
loop_
_entity_poly.entity_id
_entity_poly.type
_entity_poly.pdbx_seq_one_letter_code
_entity_poly.pdbx_strand_id
1 'polypeptide(L)'
;VILIVIKFPVRPDAIDEFRAKADDYAAAVNAEEGSLFFEWSRSVLDPNTFVCIEGFRDSDAGASHVATPHAKAAFDWMSDLVAEQPQIIYVDTPDVSGFGPMGEVRPRR
;
A
#
# COMPACT_ATOMS: atom_id res chain seq x y z
N VAL A 1 -14.39 -3.28 -5.87
CA VAL A 1 -12.98 -3.15 -5.51
C VAL A 1 -12.85 -2.58 -4.11
N ILE A 2 -12.01 -3.18 -3.32
CA ILE A 2 -11.56 -2.61 -2.06
C ILE A 2 -10.36 -1.71 -2.39
N LEU A 3 -10.47 -0.42 -2.08
CA LEU A 3 -9.41 0.55 -2.26
C LEU A 3 -8.90 0.99 -0.90
N ILE A 4 -7.58 0.89 -0.72
CA ILE A 4 -6.92 1.22 0.54
C ILE A 4 -5.79 2.19 0.27
N VAL A 5 -5.71 3.24 1.08
CA VAL A 5 -4.56 4.17 1.09
C VAL A 5 -4.06 4.25 2.53
N ILE A 6 -2.77 4.01 2.72
CA ILE A 6 -2.17 4.03 4.05
C ILE A 6 -0.95 4.95 4.04
N LYS A 7 -0.83 5.79 5.07
CA LYS A 7 0.37 6.59 5.33
C LYS A 7 1.11 6.01 6.52
N PHE A 8 2.40 5.73 6.32
CA PHE A 8 3.29 5.19 7.35
C PHE A 8 4.36 6.23 7.66
N PRO A 9 4.23 6.96 8.77
CA PRO A 9 5.33 7.82 9.24
C PRO A 9 6.44 6.93 9.79
N VAL A 10 7.59 6.89 9.12
CA VAL A 10 8.71 6.02 9.47
C VAL A 10 9.75 6.80 10.26
N ARG A 11 10.37 6.17 11.26
CA ARG A 11 11.46 6.80 11.99
C ARG A 11 12.59 7.18 11.04
N PRO A 12 13.19 8.38 11.18
CA PRO A 12 14.27 8.82 10.27
C PRO A 12 15.45 7.84 10.20
N ASP A 13 15.73 7.10 11.28
CA ASP A 13 16.82 6.13 11.33
C ASP A 13 16.44 4.76 10.75
N ALA A 14 15.18 4.57 10.34
CA ALA A 14 14.67 3.29 9.86
C ALA A 14 14.24 3.32 8.37
N ILE A 15 14.49 4.41 7.68
CA ILE A 15 14.03 4.60 6.29
C ILE A 15 14.55 3.51 5.36
N ASP A 16 15.84 3.21 5.41
CA ASP A 16 16.45 2.23 4.51
C ASP A 16 15.96 0.81 4.80
N GLU A 17 15.81 0.47 6.07
CA GLU A 17 15.27 -0.84 6.47
C GLU A 17 13.81 -0.98 6.05
N PHE A 18 12.99 0.04 6.27
CA PHE A 18 11.58 0.04 5.84
C PHE A 18 11.49 -0.14 4.33
N ARG A 19 12.30 0.61 3.58
CA ARG A 19 12.32 0.55 2.12
C ARG A 19 12.62 -0.85 1.62
N ALA A 20 13.64 -1.51 2.17
CA ALA A 20 14.02 -2.85 1.75
C ALA A 20 12.92 -3.88 2.02
N LYS A 21 12.32 -3.82 3.23
CA LYS A 21 11.22 -4.71 3.60
C LYS A 21 9.95 -4.41 2.80
N ALA A 22 9.68 -3.15 2.52
CA ALA A 22 8.53 -2.72 1.72
C ALA A 22 8.60 -3.24 0.29
N ASP A 23 9.78 -3.26 -0.32
CA ASP A 23 9.96 -3.79 -1.68
C ASP A 23 9.61 -5.29 -1.73
N ASP A 24 10.10 -6.08 -0.78
CA ASP A 24 9.79 -7.50 -0.70
C ASP A 24 8.31 -7.76 -0.43
N TYR A 25 7.73 -6.95 0.45
CA TYR A 25 6.30 -7.05 0.78
C TYR A 25 5.44 -6.74 -0.44
N ALA A 26 5.78 -5.69 -1.19
CA ALA A 26 5.05 -5.33 -2.41
C ALA A 26 5.03 -6.48 -3.42
N ALA A 27 6.15 -7.15 -3.62
CA ALA A 27 6.23 -8.31 -4.50
C ALA A 27 5.30 -9.44 -4.04
N ALA A 28 5.27 -9.72 -2.74
CA ALA A 28 4.42 -10.76 -2.17
C ALA A 28 2.93 -10.41 -2.31
N VAL A 29 2.54 -9.17 -2.03
CA VAL A 29 1.15 -8.73 -2.16
C VAL A 29 0.69 -8.77 -3.62
N ASN A 30 1.52 -8.29 -4.55
CA ASN A 30 1.19 -8.30 -5.96
C ASN A 30 1.07 -9.72 -6.55
N ALA A 31 1.63 -10.72 -5.89
CA ALA A 31 1.48 -12.12 -6.27
C ALA A 31 0.19 -12.77 -5.75
N GLU A 32 -0.56 -12.11 -4.88
CA GLU A 32 -1.84 -12.63 -4.37
C GLU A 32 -2.88 -12.61 -5.48
N GLU A 33 -3.68 -13.66 -5.58
CA GLU A 33 -4.67 -13.80 -6.64
C GLU A 33 -5.67 -12.63 -6.68
N GLY A 34 -6.12 -12.19 -5.52
CA GLY A 34 -7.13 -11.13 -5.42
C GLY A 34 -6.57 -9.71 -5.45
N SER A 35 -5.25 -9.55 -5.52
CA SER A 35 -4.62 -8.23 -5.61
C SER A 35 -4.73 -7.68 -7.02
N LEU A 36 -5.26 -6.47 -7.15
CA LEU A 36 -5.33 -5.76 -8.42
C LEU A 36 -4.13 -4.85 -8.60
N PHE A 37 -3.67 -4.23 -7.54
CA PHE A 37 -2.46 -3.41 -7.50
C PHE A 37 -2.04 -3.19 -6.06
N PHE A 38 -0.75 -3.03 -5.88
CA PHE A 38 -0.14 -2.59 -4.62
C PHE A 38 1.11 -1.80 -4.98
N GLU A 39 1.18 -0.56 -4.52
CA GLU A 39 2.29 0.33 -4.88
C GLU A 39 2.69 1.19 -3.69
N TRP A 40 3.99 1.30 -3.48
CA TRP A 40 4.59 2.21 -2.50
C TRP A 40 5.02 3.50 -3.17
N SER A 41 4.91 4.60 -2.43
CA SER A 41 5.54 5.87 -2.78
C SER A 41 6.04 6.56 -1.51
N ARG A 42 6.86 7.58 -1.67
CA ARG A 42 7.23 8.45 -0.56
C ARG A 42 6.55 9.79 -0.75
N SER A 43 6.07 10.36 0.36
CA SER A 43 5.42 11.67 0.31
C SER A 43 6.44 12.74 -0.09
N VAL A 44 6.06 13.59 -1.03
CA VAL A 44 6.86 14.76 -1.42
C VAL A 44 6.84 15.80 -0.29
N LEU A 45 5.76 15.87 0.47
CA LEU A 45 5.59 16.83 1.55
C LEU A 45 6.32 16.42 2.82
N ASP A 46 6.45 15.10 3.05
CA ASP A 46 7.14 14.54 4.22
C ASP A 46 7.91 13.29 3.78
N PRO A 47 9.20 13.42 3.43
CA PRO A 47 9.96 12.30 2.86
C PRO A 47 10.21 11.14 3.82
N ASN A 48 9.89 11.28 5.11
CA ASN A 48 9.92 10.17 6.07
C ASN A 48 8.61 9.38 6.08
N THR A 49 7.60 9.82 5.34
CA THR A 49 6.31 9.14 5.23
C THR A 49 6.25 8.31 3.96
N PHE A 50 6.03 7.01 4.12
CA PHE A 50 5.73 6.11 3.01
C PHE A 50 4.22 6.00 2.85
N VAL A 51 3.77 5.95 1.61
CA VAL A 51 2.35 5.82 1.27
C VAL A 51 2.18 4.59 0.41
N CYS A 52 1.21 3.74 0.74
CA CYS A 52 0.82 2.68 -0.18
C CYS A 52 -0.60 2.88 -0.66
N ILE A 53 -0.83 2.50 -1.90
CA ILE A 53 -2.16 2.34 -2.49
C ILE A 53 -2.35 0.88 -2.85
N GLU A 54 -3.49 0.32 -2.43
CA GLU A 54 -3.81 -1.09 -2.61
C GLU A 54 -5.20 -1.22 -3.20
N GLY A 55 -5.36 -2.14 -4.11
CA GLY A 55 -6.67 -2.52 -4.64
C GLY A 55 -6.83 -4.03 -4.59
N PHE A 56 -7.95 -4.50 -4.00
CA PHE A 56 -8.33 -5.91 -3.99
C PHE A 56 -9.65 -6.09 -4.72
N ARG A 57 -9.79 -7.23 -5.38
CA ARG A 57 -10.95 -7.52 -6.22
C ARG A 57 -12.28 -7.36 -5.48
N ASP A 58 -12.34 -7.81 -4.23
CA ASP A 58 -13.52 -7.77 -3.39
C ASP A 58 -13.13 -7.90 -1.90
N SER A 59 -14.14 -7.88 -1.02
CA SER A 59 -13.89 -7.99 0.42
C SER A 59 -13.28 -9.34 0.83
N ASP A 60 -13.60 -10.42 0.12
CA ASP A 60 -13.01 -11.74 0.39
C ASP A 60 -11.52 -11.73 0.06
N ALA A 61 -11.12 -11.10 -1.04
CA ALA A 61 -9.71 -10.95 -1.40
C ALA A 61 -8.96 -10.08 -0.37
N GLY A 62 -9.59 -9.02 0.12
CA GLY A 62 -9.03 -8.19 1.18
C GLY A 62 -8.85 -8.98 2.49
N ALA A 63 -9.83 -9.77 2.86
CA ALA A 63 -9.75 -10.62 4.05
C ALA A 63 -8.66 -11.68 3.91
N SER A 64 -8.54 -12.29 2.73
CA SER A 64 -7.47 -13.26 2.44
C SER A 64 -6.09 -12.63 2.55
N HIS A 65 -5.95 -11.37 2.07
CA HIS A 65 -4.69 -10.63 2.14
C HIS A 65 -4.19 -10.51 3.58
N VAL A 66 -5.01 -10.03 4.50
CA VAL A 66 -4.58 -9.81 5.89
C VAL A 66 -4.33 -11.12 6.64
N ALA A 67 -4.82 -12.24 6.13
CA ALA A 67 -4.59 -13.57 6.70
C ALA A 67 -3.30 -14.21 6.19
N THR A 68 -2.62 -13.63 5.19
CA THR A 68 -1.39 -14.20 4.66
C THR A 68 -0.24 -14.12 5.66
N PRO A 69 0.72 -15.08 5.60
CA PRO A 69 1.92 -15.00 6.45
C PRO A 69 2.72 -13.73 6.24
N HIS A 70 2.84 -13.25 4.98
CA HIS A 70 3.61 -12.04 4.71
C HIS A 70 2.93 -10.78 5.24
N ALA A 71 1.59 -10.69 5.25
CA ALA A 71 0.89 -9.56 5.85
C ALA A 71 1.08 -9.55 7.37
N LYS A 72 0.95 -10.70 8.02
CA LYS A 72 1.15 -10.82 9.47
C LYS A 72 2.58 -10.45 9.87
N ALA A 73 3.56 -10.93 9.12
CA ALA A 73 4.96 -10.57 9.34
C ALA A 73 5.18 -9.06 9.13
N ALA A 74 4.54 -8.46 8.12
CA ALA A 74 4.65 -7.04 7.85
C ALA A 74 4.10 -6.19 8.99
N PHE A 75 2.98 -6.57 9.60
CA PHE A 75 2.43 -5.82 10.75
C PHE A 75 3.44 -5.78 11.91
N ASP A 76 4.21 -6.84 12.11
CA ASP A 76 5.24 -6.86 13.13
C ASP A 76 6.42 -5.95 12.79
N TRP A 77 7.02 -6.08 11.61
CA TRP A 77 8.18 -5.24 11.28
C TRP A 77 7.80 -3.77 11.07
N MET A 78 6.60 -3.50 10.56
CA MET A 78 6.09 -2.12 10.45
C MET A 78 5.99 -1.48 11.83
N SER A 79 5.46 -2.20 12.82
CA SER A 79 5.33 -1.70 14.19
C SER A 79 6.67 -1.32 14.81
N ASP A 80 7.74 -2.01 14.44
CA ASP A 80 9.09 -1.72 14.93
C ASP A 80 9.72 -0.49 14.28
N LEU A 81 9.27 -0.09 13.08
CA LEU A 81 9.95 0.92 12.27
C LEU A 81 9.21 2.25 12.16
N VAL A 82 7.92 2.29 12.46
CA VAL A 82 7.14 3.54 12.36
C VAL A 82 7.41 4.46 13.55
N ALA A 83 7.36 5.77 13.28
CA ALA A 83 7.49 6.81 14.29
C ALA A 83 6.16 7.09 14.98
N GLU A 84 5.06 6.91 14.27
CA GLU A 84 3.69 7.15 14.74
C GLU A 84 2.77 6.09 14.16
N GLN A 85 1.58 5.98 14.72
CA GLN A 85 0.57 5.06 14.22
C GLN A 85 0.21 5.40 12.78
N PRO A 86 0.27 4.44 11.83
CA PRO A 86 -0.17 4.67 10.46
C PRO A 86 -1.64 5.06 10.38
N GLN A 87 -1.96 5.83 9.36
CA GLN A 87 -3.34 6.25 9.07
C GLN A 87 -3.81 5.61 7.78
N ILE A 88 -5.06 5.16 7.77
CA ILE A 88 -5.64 4.38 6.69
C ILE A 88 -6.97 4.95 6.23
N ILE A 89 -7.19 4.91 4.91
CA ILE A 89 -8.52 5.04 4.31
C ILE A 89 -8.84 3.70 3.66
N TYR A 90 -9.99 3.16 3.99
CA TYR A 90 -10.50 1.90 3.46
C TYR A 90 -11.88 2.14 2.86
N VAL A 91 -12.05 1.83 1.58
CA VAL A 91 -13.31 2.07 0.86
C VAL A 91 -13.69 0.84 0.04
N ASP A 92 -14.95 0.46 0.09
CA ASP A 92 -15.52 -0.48 -0.87
C ASP A 92 -16.14 0.33 -2.01
N THR A 93 -15.64 0.14 -3.22
CA THR A 93 -16.04 0.90 -4.41
C THR A 93 -16.59 -0.05 -5.48
N PRO A 94 -17.86 -0.43 -5.43
CA PRO A 94 -18.41 -1.47 -6.31
C PRO A 94 -18.36 -1.10 -7.81
N ASP A 95 -18.30 0.18 -8.13
CA ASP A 95 -18.32 0.65 -9.52
C ASP A 95 -16.95 0.99 -10.09
N VAL A 96 -15.87 0.68 -9.36
CA VAL A 96 -14.50 0.96 -9.79
C VAL A 96 -13.77 -0.35 -10.02
N SER A 97 -13.03 -0.45 -11.12
CA SER A 97 -12.27 -1.66 -11.46
C SER A 97 -10.75 -1.48 -11.40
N GLY A 98 -10.28 -0.26 -11.14
CA GLY A 98 -8.86 0.05 -11.04
C GLY A 98 -8.53 1.41 -11.64
N PHE A 99 -7.28 1.60 -12.03
CA PHE A 99 -6.82 2.85 -12.64
C PHE A 99 -7.38 3.00 -14.06
N GLY A 100 -7.73 4.24 -14.40
CA GLY A 100 -8.14 4.62 -15.74
C GLY A 100 -7.44 5.92 -16.16
N PRO A 101 -7.56 6.32 -17.42
CA PRO A 101 -6.88 7.53 -17.91
C PRO A 101 -7.50 8.79 -17.29
N MET A 102 -6.64 9.73 -16.94
CA MET A 102 -7.04 11.08 -16.56
C MET A 102 -7.12 11.94 -17.82
N GLY A 103 -8.35 12.19 -18.30
CA GLY A 103 -8.58 12.82 -19.60
C GLY A 103 -8.13 14.27 -19.70
N GLU A 104 -8.01 14.99 -18.55
CA GLU A 104 -7.62 16.41 -18.51
C GLU A 104 -6.14 16.62 -18.78
N VAL A 105 -5.32 15.58 -18.67
CA VAL A 105 -3.87 15.68 -18.85
C VAL A 105 -3.43 14.73 -19.96
N ARG A 106 -2.85 15.33 -21.01
CA ARG A 106 -2.30 14.58 -22.13
C ARG A 106 -0.90 15.09 -22.45
N PRO A 107 0.06 14.20 -22.74
CA PRO A 107 1.38 14.64 -23.19
C PRO A 107 1.26 15.47 -24.46
N ARG A 108 2.04 16.56 -24.54
CA ARG A 108 2.08 17.40 -25.74
C ARG A 108 2.97 16.84 -26.85
N ARG A 109 3.63 15.73 -26.58
CA ARG A 109 4.51 15.02 -27.52
C ARG A 109 4.68 13.55 -27.15
#